data_1956c3ee4220a3fe6a9050c50ca5a60c
#
_entry.id   1956c3ee4220a3fe6a9050c50ca5a60c
#
_cell.length_a   1.000
_cell.length_b   1.000
_cell.length_c   1.000
_cell.angle_alpha   90.00
_cell.angle_beta   90.00
_cell.angle_gamma   90.00
#
_symmetry.space_group_name_H-M   'P 1'
#
loop_
_entity.id
_entity.type
_entity.pdbx_description
1 polymer ?
#
loop_
_entity_poly.entity_id
_entity_poly.type
_entity_poly.pdbx_seq_one_letter_code
_entity_poly.pdbx_strand_id
1 'polypeptide(L)'
;MKTNLKSNSILLGGLLLLGTVFSCTQAEQDYASYVNPFIGTGGHGHTYPGAVVPNGMIQPSPDTRIYEWDACSGYYYEDTTINGFSHTHVSGTGCADY
;
A
#
# COMPACT_ATOMS: atom_id res chain seq x y z
N MET A 1 -52.23 -0.73 44.81
CA MET A 1 -51.74 -0.40 43.46
C MET A 1 -50.44 -1.16 43.20
N LYS A 2 -50.48 -2.34 42.58
CA LYS A 2 -49.27 -3.15 42.28
C LYS A 2 -48.83 -2.75 40.88
N THR A 3 -47.83 -1.90 40.79
CA THR A 3 -47.24 -1.46 39.56
C THR A 3 -46.46 -2.61 38.92
N ASN A 4 -46.69 -2.84 37.62
CA ASN A 4 -46.09 -3.93 36.81
C ASN A 4 -44.55 -3.67 36.57
N LEU A 5 -43.79 -3.90 37.60
CA LEU A 5 -42.29 -3.74 37.52
C LEU A 5 -41.63 -4.69 36.52
N LYS A 6 -42.27 -5.87 36.30
CA LYS A 6 -41.72 -6.88 35.37
C LYS A 6 -41.81 -6.49 33.89
N SER A 7 -42.82 -5.72 33.49
CA SER A 7 -43.01 -5.30 32.11
C SER A 7 -42.00 -4.27 31.67
N ASN A 8 -41.62 -3.33 32.58
CA ASN A 8 -40.65 -2.28 32.28
C ASN A 8 -39.22 -2.80 32.17
N SER A 9 -38.87 -3.88 32.88
CA SER A 9 -37.53 -4.47 32.81
C SER A 9 -37.29 -5.17 31.47
N ILE A 10 -38.31 -5.77 30.88
CA ILE A 10 -38.23 -6.45 29.57
C ILE A 10 -38.09 -5.41 28.46
N LEU A 11 -38.84 -4.31 28.54
CA LEU A 11 -38.76 -3.19 27.59
C LEU A 11 -37.36 -2.49 27.65
N LEU A 12 -36.79 -2.31 28.83
CA LEU A 12 -35.48 -1.71 29.02
C LEU A 12 -34.36 -2.63 28.50
N GLY A 13 -34.48 -3.95 28.73
CA GLY A 13 -33.55 -4.96 28.21
C GLY A 13 -33.56 -5.06 26.68
N GLY A 14 -34.75 -4.98 26.07
CA GLY A 14 -34.93 -5.00 24.63
C GLY A 14 -34.31 -3.75 23.96
N LEU A 15 -34.46 -2.60 24.58
CA LEU A 15 -33.90 -1.34 24.07
C LEU A 15 -32.36 -1.32 24.13
N LEU A 16 -31.78 -1.92 25.17
CA LEU A 16 -30.32 -2.04 25.30
C LEU A 16 -29.73 -3.02 24.26
N LEU A 17 -30.42 -4.10 23.93
CA LEU A 17 -29.97 -5.06 22.92
C LEU A 17 -30.03 -4.49 21.49
N LEU A 18 -31.01 -3.62 21.18
CA LEU A 18 -31.08 -2.98 19.87
C LEU A 18 -29.94 -1.97 19.64
N GLY A 19 -29.40 -1.37 20.70
CA GLY A 19 -28.32 -0.39 20.62
C GLY A 19 -26.96 -0.98 20.20
N THR A 20 -26.76 -2.28 20.36
CA THR A 20 -25.46 -2.92 20.09
C THR A 20 -25.24 -3.35 18.64
N VAL A 21 -26.25 -3.31 17.78
CA VAL A 21 -26.15 -3.70 16.36
C VAL A 21 -25.78 -2.54 15.42
N PHE A 22 -25.71 -1.31 15.91
CA PHE A 22 -25.12 -0.21 15.16
C PHE A 22 -23.60 -0.16 15.34
N SER A 23 -22.92 -1.24 15.00
CA SER A 23 -21.49 -1.19 14.75
C SER A 23 -21.31 -0.43 13.44
N CYS A 24 -20.79 0.80 13.53
CA CYS A 24 -20.35 1.53 12.35
C CYS A 24 -19.27 0.69 11.64
N THR A 25 -19.63 0.04 10.55
CA THR A 25 -18.64 -0.42 9.58
C THR A 25 -18.02 0.82 8.95
N GLN A 26 -16.89 1.29 9.50
CA GLN A 26 -16.06 2.23 8.78
C GLN A 26 -15.63 1.54 7.49
N ALA A 27 -15.97 2.15 6.36
CA ALA A 27 -15.44 1.71 5.08
C ALA A 27 -13.90 1.83 5.18
N GLU A 28 -13.22 0.71 4.99
CA GLU A 28 -11.77 0.68 4.95
C GLU A 28 -11.31 1.56 3.79
N GLN A 29 -10.57 2.61 4.08
CA GLN A 29 -10.06 3.51 3.07
C GLN A 29 -8.95 2.80 2.31
N ASP A 30 -9.12 2.62 1.02
CA ASP A 30 -8.08 2.05 0.15
C ASP A 30 -6.98 3.09 -0.12
N TYR A 31 -5.98 3.13 0.77
CA TYR A 31 -4.82 3.99 0.60
C TYR A 31 -3.90 3.55 -0.55
N ALA A 32 -3.96 2.29 -0.94
CA ALA A 32 -3.14 1.77 -2.03
C ALA A 32 -3.48 2.40 -3.37
N SER A 33 -4.73 2.82 -3.56
CA SER A 33 -5.18 3.52 -4.77
C SER A 33 -4.50 4.87 -5.02
N TYR A 34 -3.91 5.48 -3.97
CA TYR A 34 -3.17 6.74 -4.09
C TYR A 34 -1.68 6.54 -4.40
N VAL A 35 -1.20 5.30 -4.37
CA VAL A 35 0.22 4.99 -4.60
C VAL A 35 0.46 4.83 -6.09
N ASN A 36 1.35 5.65 -6.63
CA ASN A 36 1.87 5.46 -7.98
C ASN A 36 3.34 5.01 -7.90
N PRO A 37 3.63 3.72 -8.13
CA PRO A 37 4.99 3.19 -8.03
C PRO A 37 5.94 3.71 -9.10
N PHE A 38 5.43 4.36 -10.14
CA PHE A 38 6.25 4.88 -11.24
C PHE A 38 6.74 6.31 -11.05
N ILE A 39 6.43 6.96 -9.92
CA ILE A 39 6.95 8.30 -9.64
C ILE A 39 8.47 8.26 -9.56
N GLY A 40 9.14 9.08 -10.38
CA GLY A 40 10.60 9.18 -10.44
C GLY A 40 11.30 8.10 -11.26
N THR A 41 10.56 7.19 -11.92
CA THR A 41 11.16 6.12 -12.73
C THR A 41 11.52 6.54 -14.16
N GLY A 42 11.24 7.78 -14.56
CA GLY A 42 11.59 8.35 -15.87
C GLY A 42 12.41 9.62 -15.73
N GLY A 43 12.93 10.14 -16.85
CA GLY A 43 13.80 11.30 -16.87
C GLY A 43 15.04 11.10 -16.01
N HIS A 44 15.33 12.05 -15.15
CA HIS A 44 16.47 11.98 -14.20
C HIS A 44 16.03 11.61 -12.77
N GLY A 45 14.97 10.83 -12.62
CA GLY A 45 14.42 10.50 -11.31
C GLY A 45 15.18 9.43 -10.55
N HIS A 46 15.84 8.50 -11.25
CA HIS A 46 16.68 7.44 -10.69
C HIS A 46 16.02 6.61 -9.61
N THR A 47 14.75 6.22 -9.83
CA THR A 47 14.02 5.32 -8.93
C THR A 47 13.55 4.09 -9.67
N TYR A 48 13.22 3.05 -8.94
CA TYR A 48 12.62 1.82 -9.47
C TYR A 48 11.22 1.58 -8.86
N PRO A 49 10.31 0.89 -9.55
CA PRO A 49 8.93 0.70 -9.10
C PRO A 49 8.78 -0.46 -8.11
N GLY A 50 9.76 -0.68 -7.25
CA GLY A 50 9.76 -1.76 -6.28
C GLY A 50 9.34 -1.33 -4.88
N ALA A 51 8.85 -2.29 -4.09
CA ALA A 51 8.48 -2.05 -2.70
C ALA A 51 9.70 -2.15 -1.78
N VAL A 52 9.88 -1.15 -0.91
CA VAL A 52 10.94 -1.11 0.10
C VAL A 52 10.30 -0.77 1.45
N VAL A 53 9.93 -1.76 2.24
CA VAL A 53 9.26 -1.54 3.53
C VAL A 53 9.70 -2.58 4.56
N PRO A 54 9.94 -2.14 5.79
CA PRO A 54 10.45 -0.85 6.27
C PRO A 54 11.97 -0.74 6.13
N ASN A 55 12.68 -1.86 6.00
CA ASN A 55 14.11 -1.99 5.83
C ASN A 55 14.37 -3.16 4.88
N GLY A 56 13.83 -3.05 3.67
CA GLY A 56 13.89 -4.12 2.69
C GLY A 56 15.32 -4.48 2.33
N MET A 57 15.74 -5.68 2.70
CA MET A 57 17.00 -6.28 2.22
C MET A 57 16.84 -6.81 0.79
N ILE A 58 15.60 -7.12 0.41
CA ILE A 58 15.24 -7.53 -0.94
C ILE A 58 14.37 -6.42 -1.53
N GLN A 59 14.76 -5.93 -2.68
CA GLN A 59 14.12 -4.83 -3.40
C GLN A 59 13.79 -5.27 -4.83
N PRO A 60 12.81 -6.17 -5.00
CA PRO A 60 12.51 -6.73 -6.30
C PRO A 60 11.88 -5.70 -7.22
N SER A 61 12.36 -5.65 -8.44
CA SER A 61 11.84 -4.78 -9.49
C SER A 61 12.15 -5.37 -10.87
N PRO A 62 11.37 -5.02 -11.90
CA PRO A 62 11.78 -5.29 -13.27
C PRO A 62 13.01 -4.47 -13.64
N ASP A 63 13.86 -5.08 -14.48
CA ASP A 63 15.03 -4.46 -15.09
C ASP A 63 14.72 -4.19 -16.56
N THR A 64 14.91 -2.93 -17.01
CA THR A 64 14.68 -2.56 -18.41
C THR A 64 15.98 -2.36 -19.17
N ARG A 65 16.96 -1.69 -18.57
CA ARG A 65 18.31 -1.52 -19.12
C ARG A 65 19.33 -1.44 -17.99
N ILE A 66 20.57 -1.84 -18.30
CA ILE A 66 21.67 -1.91 -17.35
C ILE A 66 22.79 -0.92 -17.65
N TYR A 67 22.57 -0.04 -18.56
CA TYR A 67 23.51 0.97 -19.04
C TYR A 67 22.78 2.31 -19.12
N GLU A 68 23.52 3.39 -19.14
CA GLU A 68 23.07 4.77 -19.09
C GLU A 68 22.75 5.28 -17.69
N TRP A 69 23.07 6.55 -17.52
CA TRP A 69 22.89 7.24 -16.25
C TRP A 69 21.44 7.28 -15.78
N ASP A 70 20.50 7.53 -16.69
CA ASP A 70 19.08 7.71 -16.36
C ASP A 70 18.42 6.41 -15.89
N ALA A 71 18.98 5.26 -16.24
CA ALA A 71 18.50 3.96 -15.83
C ALA A 71 19.38 3.30 -14.75
N CYS A 72 20.18 4.06 -14.02
CA CYS A 72 21.10 3.51 -13.03
C CYS A 72 20.43 2.78 -11.86
N SER A 73 19.12 2.96 -11.68
CA SER A 73 18.30 2.18 -10.76
C SER A 73 17.82 0.83 -11.31
N GLY A 74 18.19 0.47 -12.54
CA GLY A 74 17.78 -0.77 -13.21
C GLY A 74 16.47 -0.68 -14.00
N TYR A 75 15.65 0.32 -13.76
CA TYR A 75 14.36 0.52 -14.44
C TYR A 75 14.25 1.91 -15.04
N TYR A 76 13.71 1.99 -16.25
CA TYR A 76 13.39 3.24 -16.91
C TYR A 76 11.99 3.18 -17.53
N TYR A 77 11.14 4.13 -17.16
CA TYR A 77 9.70 4.12 -17.49
C TYR A 77 9.38 4.09 -19.00
N GLU A 78 10.20 4.75 -19.82
CA GLU A 78 9.99 4.86 -21.25
C GLU A 78 10.47 3.62 -22.04
N ASP A 79 11.13 2.68 -21.38
CA ASP A 79 11.55 1.45 -22.01
C ASP A 79 10.37 0.53 -22.31
N THR A 80 10.41 -0.12 -23.44
CA THR A 80 9.34 -1.01 -23.90
C THR A 80 9.61 -2.48 -23.66
N THR A 81 10.80 -2.81 -23.15
CA THR A 81 11.23 -4.20 -22.93
C THR A 81 11.71 -4.38 -21.50
N ILE A 82 11.24 -5.43 -20.86
CA ILE A 82 11.76 -5.91 -19.59
C ILE A 82 12.77 -7.00 -19.89
N ASN A 83 14.01 -6.83 -19.42
CA ASN A 83 15.11 -7.76 -19.61
C ASN A 83 15.16 -8.85 -18.54
N GLY A 84 14.61 -8.57 -17.37
CA GLY A 84 14.60 -9.51 -16.25
C GLY A 84 13.99 -8.90 -15.00
N PHE A 85 14.25 -9.56 -13.88
CA PHE A 85 13.88 -9.10 -12.55
C PHE A 85 15.03 -9.39 -11.60
N SER A 86 15.56 -8.37 -10.97
CA SER A 86 16.57 -8.54 -9.93
C SER A 86 15.99 -8.28 -8.54
N HIS A 87 16.73 -8.70 -7.53
CA HIS A 87 16.30 -8.67 -6.14
C HIS A 87 16.88 -7.49 -5.37
N THR A 88 17.80 -6.77 -5.97
CA THR A 88 18.47 -5.61 -5.38
C THR A 88 18.40 -4.43 -6.33
N HIS A 89 17.95 -3.30 -5.81
CA HIS A 89 17.92 -2.03 -6.52
C HIS A 89 18.26 -0.90 -5.56
N VAL A 90 18.89 0.12 -6.06
CA VAL A 90 19.21 1.33 -5.30
C VAL A 90 18.59 2.53 -5.99
N SER A 91 17.79 3.30 -5.24
CA SER A 91 17.28 4.58 -5.73
C SER A 91 18.30 5.67 -5.53
N GLY A 92 18.36 6.61 -6.49
CA GLY A 92 19.23 7.75 -6.46
C GLY A 92 20.40 7.64 -7.42
N THR A 93 21.36 8.55 -7.28
CA THR A 93 22.52 8.68 -8.18
C THR A 93 23.68 7.80 -7.72
N GLY A 94 23.43 6.53 -7.54
CA GLY A 94 24.47 5.55 -7.21
C GLY A 94 25.19 5.02 -8.46
N CYS A 95 26.04 4.03 -8.26
CA CYS A 95 26.50 3.17 -9.35
C CYS A 95 25.42 2.16 -9.70
N ALA A 96 25.45 1.65 -10.92
CA ALA A 96 24.60 0.52 -11.31
C ALA A 96 24.86 -0.66 -10.36
N ASP A 97 23.78 -1.15 -9.76
CA ASP A 97 23.83 -2.19 -8.75
C ASP A 97 23.10 -3.43 -9.31
N TYR A 98 23.86 -4.34 -9.90
CA TYR A 98 23.34 -5.60 -10.48
C TYR A 98 24.16 -6.77 -9.96
#